data_455035a927e689d5501f59b55728441b
#
_entry.id   455035a927e689d5501f59b55728441b
#
_cell.length_a   1.000
_cell.length_b   1.000
_cell.length_c   1.000
_cell.angle_alpha   90.00
_cell.angle_beta   90.00
_cell.angle_gamma   90.00
#
_symmetry.space_group_name_H-M   'P 1'
#
loop_
_entity.id
_entity.type
_entity.pdbx_description
1 polymer ?
#
loop_
_entity_poly.entity_id
_entity_poly.type
_entity_poly.pdbx_seq_one_letter_code
_entity_poly.pdbx_strand_id
1 'polypeptide(L)'
;LAEIFMRDAGFNRGMGGSMHAFFTPFGAYPNNAIVGGSAGIAVGAALRAQLTRSDSICVANLGDGSTGCGLIWESMNFAGMGQFRNLWQPPFDRNPPVLFCFTNNFYAMGGQTRGETMAWDRLSRIGAGMSPGQLHAETVDGSNPLAVADAVSRKAEILRAGEGPALLDIECYRYSGHSTTDTNAYRSRDEMKAWQAHDPITRFRDRLVDGGVITAGEADEMVELAGAQIEAVTRVVVDRQL
;
A
#
# COMPACT_ATOMS: atom_id res chain seq x y z
N LEU A 1 -10.02 -8.28 12.93
CA LEU A 1 -10.60 -9.63 12.83
C LEU A 1 -12.11 -9.62 13.08
N ALA A 2 -12.62 -9.02 14.17
CA ALA A 2 -14.07 -8.99 14.47
C ALA A 2 -14.91 -8.49 13.29
N GLU A 3 -14.47 -7.42 12.60
CA GLU A 3 -15.15 -6.91 11.41
C GLU A 3 -15.19 -7.94 10.27
N ILE A 4 -14.06 -8.63 10.01
CA ILE A 4 -13.95 -9.65 8.97
C ILE A 4 -14.85 -10.86 9.27
N PHE A 5 -14.99 -11.21 10.54
CA PHE A 5 -15.86 -12.30 10.98
C PHE A 5 -17.33 -11.87 11.22
N MET A 6 -17.70 -10.67 10.77
CA MET A 6 -19.07 -10.13 10.89
C MET A 6 -19.59 -10.11 12.34
N ARG A 7 -18.73 -9.69 13.29
CA ARG A 7 -19.10 -9.56 14.69
C ARG A 7 -19.46 -8.13 15.05
N ASP A 8 -20.41 -7.95 15.97
CA ASP A 8 -20.83 -6.63 16.44
C ASP A 8 -19.70 -5.84 17.11
N ALA A 9 -18.72 -6.52 17.68
CA ALA A 9 -17.50 -5.92 18.21
C ALA A 9 -16.54 -5.37 17.14
N GLY A 10 -16.82 -5.57 15.84
CA GLY A 10 -16.07 -4.97 14.73
C GLY A 10 -16.29 -3.47 14.63
N PHE A 11 -15.36 -2.74 14.00
CA PHE A 11 -15.41 -1.27 13.87
C PHE A 11 -16.68 -0.74 13.20
N ASN A 12 -17.24 -1.51 12.27
CA ASN A 12 -18.50 -1.24 11.59
C ASN A 12 -19.56 -2.25 11.98
N ARG A 13 -19.49 -2.81 13.19
CA ARG A 13 -20.41 -3.83 13.70
C ARG A 13 -20.53 -5.05 12.78
N GLY A 14 -19.42 -5.44 12.16
CA GLY A 14 -19.35 -6.56 11.24
C GLY A 14 -19.97 -6.33 9.86
N MET A 15 -20.45 -5.13 9.56
CA MET A 15 -21.10 -4.81 8.27
C MET A 15 -20.12 -4.49 7.15
N GLY A 16 -18.88 -4.18 7.46
CA GLY A 16 -17.86 -3.79 6.49
C GLY A 16 -17.10 -4.98 5.88
N GLY A 17 -17.01 -6.08 6.59
CA GLY A 17 -16.21 -7.23 6.18
C GLY A 17 -14.72 -6.86 5.98
N SER A 18 -14.04 -7.52 5.04
CA SER A 18 -12.63 -7.25 4.74
C SER A 18 -12.41 -5.99 3.89
N MET A 19 -13.45 -5.50 3.19
CA MET A 19 -13.30 -4.43 2.19
C MET A 19 -13.60 -3.04 2.75
N HIS A 20 -14.25 -2.94 3.91
CA HIS A 20 -14.62 -1.67 4.53
C HIS A 20 -14.17 -1.58 5.99
N ALA A 21 -13.08 -2.28 6.33
CA ALA A 21 -12.47 -2.18 7.64
C ALA A 21 -11.65 -0.89 7.75
N PHE A 22 -12.01 -0.01 8.68
CA PHE A 22 -11.27 1.23 8.93
C PHE A 22 -11.30 1.59 10.42
N PHE A 23 -10.32 2.34 10.86
CA PHE A 23 -10.26 2.85 12.22
C PHE A 23 -9.50 4.17 12.26
N THR A 24 -10.21 5.26 12.07
CA THR A 24 -9.64 6.60 11.95
C THR A 24 -8.78 7.06 13.14
N PRO A 25 -9.01 6.64 14.40
CA PRO A 25 -8.12 6.94 15.51
C PRO A 25 -6.67 6.45 15.31
N PHE A 26 -6.46 5.38 14.52
CA PHE A 26 -5.13 4.87 14.16
C PHE A 26 -4.68 5.30 12.76
N GLY A 27 -5.38 6.25 12.14
CA GLY A 27 -5.05 6.74 10.81
C GLY A 27 -5.46 5.79 9.66
N ALA A 28 -6.19 4.70 9.97
CA ALA A 28 -6.78 3.83 8.96
C ALA A 28 -8.09 4.46 8.46
N TYR A 29 -8.02 5.18 7.35
CA TYR A 29 -9.16 5.84 6.73
C TYR A 29 -10.10 4.85 6.06
N PRO A 30 -11.38 5.23 5.82
CA PRO A 30 -12.31 4.42 5.07
C PRO A 30 -11.72 4.01 3.72
N ASN A 31 -11.54 2.72 3.53
CA ASN A 31 -11.18 2.16 2.24
C ASN A 31 -12.41 2.02 1.36
N ASN A 32 -12.19 1.80 0.07
CA ASN A 32 -13.26 1.78 -0.92
C ASN A 32 -13.15 0.51 -1.78
N ALA A 33 -14.26 -0.22 -1.91
CA ALA A 33 -14.35 -1.38 -2.79
C ALA A 33 -14.30 -1.01 -4.28
N ILE A 34 -14.52 0.26 -4.62
CA ILE A 34 -14.38 0.76 -5.99
C ILE A 34 -12.89 0.91 -6.29
N VAL A 35 -12.42 0.20 -7.32
CA VAL A 35 -11.01 0.24 -7.72
C VAL A 35 -10.56 1.67 -8.00
N GLY A 36 -9.44 2.07 -7.40
CA GLY A 36 -8.90 3.43 -7.49
C GLY A 36 -9.52 4.45 -6.52
N GLY A 37 -10.64 4.14 -5.86
CA GLY A 37 -11.36 5.08 -5.00
C GLY A 37 -10.55 5.59 -3.80
N SER A 38 -9.63 4.80 -3.26
CA SER A 38 -8.76 5.19 -2.16
C SER A 38 -7.80 6.34 -2.50
N ALA A 39 -7.46 6.53 -3.78
CA ALA A 39 -6.60 7.64 -4.20
C ALA A 39 -7.25 9.01 -3.91
N GLY A 40 -8.52 9.19 -4.31
CA GLY A 40 -9.26 10.44 -4.04
C GLY A 40 -9.46 10.70 -2.55
N ILE A 41 -9.75 9.65 -1.77
CA ILE A 41 -9.88 9.75 -0.30
C ILE A 41 -8.56 10.20 0.33
N ALA A 42 -7.43 9.60 -0.06
CA ALA A 42 -6.12 9.94 0.46
C ALA A 42 -5.72 11.38 0.09
N VAL A 43 -6.02 11.85 -1.11
CA VAL A 43 -5.77 13.23 -1.53
C VAL A 43 -6.60 14.21 -0.71
N GLY A 44 -7.89 13.91 -0.46
CA GLY A 44 -8.73 14.72 0.41
C GLY A 44 -8.21 14.79 1.87
N ALA A 45 -7.75 13.64 2.39
CA ALA A 45 -7.13 13.59 3.72
C ALA A 45 -5.80 14.36 3.78
N ALA A 46 -4.99 14.30 2.73
CA ALA A 46 -3.75 15.07 2.60
C ALA A 46 -4.03 16.57 2.52
N LEU A 47 -5.03 16.99 1.78
CA LEU A 47 -5.45 18.39 1.72
C LEU A 47 -5.91 18.87 3.11
N ARG A 48 -6.65 18.05 3.86
CA ARG A 48 -7.00 18.35 5.25
C ARG A 48 -5.74 18.54 6.10
N ALA A 49 -4.75 17.62 6.00
CA ALA A 49 -3.50 17.73 6.76
C ALA A 49 -2.78 19.07 6.46
N GLN A 50 -2.72 19.46 5.18
CA GLN A 50 -2.19 20.76 4.77
C GLN A 50 -2.94 21.94 5.40
N LEU A 51 -4.26 21.95 5.29
CA LEU A 51 -5.12 23.05 5.80
C LEU A 51 -5.10 23.15 7.34
N THR A 52 -4.92 22.04 8.04
CA THR A 52 -4.80 22.02 9.49
C THR A 52 -3.35 22.17 9.98
N ARG A 53 -2.40 22.30 9.06
CA ARG A 53 -0.96 22.40 9.35
C ARG A 53 -0.43 21.20 10.16
N SER A 54 -1.00 20.04 9.92
CA SER A 54 -0.51 18.77 10.47
C SER A 54 0.73 18.34 9.71
N ASP A 55 1.67 17.70 10.38
CA ASP A 55 2.85 17.04 9.79
C ASP A 55 2.53 15.61 9.30
N SER A 56 1.26 15.22 9.39
CA SER A 56 0.78 13.93 8.87
C SER A 56 0.93 13.85 7.36
N ILE A 57 1.34 12.70 6.88
CA ILE A 57 1.28 12.33 5.47
C ILE A 57 0.15 11.33 5.24
N CYS A 58 -0.41 11.31 4.04
CA CYS A 58 -1.44 10.35 3.66
C CYS A 58 -0.90 9.37 2.64
N VAL A 59 -1.10 8.09 2.87
CA VAL A 59 -0.67 7.02 1.96
C VAL A 59 -1.90 6.43 1.28
N ALA A 60 -1.90 6.48 -0.05
CA ALA A 60 -2.87 5.76 -0.89
C ALA A 60 -2.27 4.42 -1.29
N ASN A 61 -2.72 3.32 -0.68
CA ASN A 61 -2.33 1.98 -1.10
C ASN A 61 -3.14 1.56 -2.32
N LEU A 62 -2.46 1.27 -3.42
CA LEU A 62 -3.03 1.04 -4.74
C LEU A 62 -2.42 -0.23 -5.35
N GLY A 63 -3.21 -0.99 -6.09
CA GLY A 63 -2.68 -2.04 -6.95
C GLY A 63 -2.33 -1.50 -8.34
N ASP A 64 -1.39 -2.12 -9.02
CA ASP A 64 -0.99 -1.78 -10.39
C ASP A 64 -2.18 -1.86 -11.37
N GLY A 65 -3.07 -2.83 -11.22
CA GLY A 65 -4.32 -2.93 -12.02
C GLY A 65 -5.27 -1.75 -11.86
N SER A 66 -5.16 -0.97 -10.79
CA SER A 66 -5.99 0.23 -10.58
C SER A 66 -5.67 1.38 -11.54
N THR A 67 -4.54 1.34 -12.22
CA THR A 67 -4.14 2.35 -13.21
C THR A 67 -5.04 2.41 -14.44
N GLY A 68 -5.90 1.41 -14.65
CA GLY A 68 -7.00 1.48 -15.61
C GLY A 68 -8.15 2.41 -15.22
N CYS A 69 -8.15 2.97 -13.99
CA CYS A 69 -9.23 3.82 -13.48
C CYS A 69 -8.85 5.30 -13.59
N GLY A 70 -9.74 6.11 -14.16
CA GLY A 70 -9.55 7.56 -14.34
C GLY A 70 -9.26 8.30 -13.04
N LEU A 71 -9.91 7.89 -11.93
CA LEU A 71 -9.74 8.51 -10.61
C LEU A 71 -8.30 8.50 -10.10
N ILE A 72 -7.49 7.51 -10.47
CA ILE A 72 -6.05 7.49 -10.14
C ILE A 72 -5.34 8.69 -10.78
N TRP A 73 -5.60 8.92 -12.07
CA TRP A 73 -5.01 10.02 -12.84
C TRP A 73 -5.46 11.38 -12.36
N GLU A 74 -6.75 11.52 -12.08
CA GLU A 74 -7.34 12.74 -11.53
C GLU A 74 -6.72 13.07 -10.17
N SER A 75 -6.56 12.07 -9.31
CA SER A 75 -5.97 12.24 -7.97
C SER A 75 -4.50 12.67 -8.03
N MET A 76 -3.70 12.03 -8.88
CA MET A 76 -2.30 12.40 -9.08
C MET A 76 -2.17 13.79 -9.71
N ASN A 77 -2.99 14.09 -10.72
CA ASN A 77 -3.03 15.40 -11.35
C ASN A 77 -3.39 16.49 -10.34
N PHE A 78 -4.46 16.29 -9.57
CA PHE A 78 -4.88 17.26 -8.56
C PHE A 78 -3.77 17.49 -7.52
N ALA A 79 -3.19 16.45 -6.96
CA ALA A 79 -2.15 16.60 -5.94
C ALA A 79 -0.88 17.28 -6.49
N GLY A 80 -0.57 17.08 -7.78
CA GLY A 80 0.61 17.65 -8.45
C GLY A 80 0.43 19.05 -9.03
N MET A 81 -0.79 19.66 -8.95
CA MET A 81 -1.02 20.97 -9.55
C MET A 81 -0.14 22.06 -8.95
N GLY A 82 0.50 22.85 -9.83
CA GLY A 82 1.35 23.99 -9.43
C GLY A 82 0.59 25.11 -8.73
N GLN A 83 -0.74 25.19 -8.85
CA GLN A 83 -1.56 26.22 -8.22
C GLN A 83 -1.41 26.23 -6.68
N PHE A 84 -1.19 25.08 -6.04
CA PHE A 84 -0.96 25.02 -4.61
C PHE A 84 0.27 25.80 -4.15
N ARG A 85 1.29 25.91 -5.00
CA ARG A 85 2.52 26.67 -4.73
C ARG A 85 2.43 28.11 -5.24
N ASN A 86 1.74 28.32 -6.36
CA ASN A 86 1.78 29.60 -7.07
C ASN A 86 0.67 30.57 -6.69
N LEU A 87 -0.48 30.05 -6.23
CA LEU A 87 -1.66 30.85 -5.96
C LEU A 87 -2.07 30.86 -4.49
N TRP A 88 -1.62 29.88 -3.70
CA TRP A 88 -1.91 29.82 -2.28
C TRP A 88 -0.88 30.62 -1.50
N GLN A 89 -1.30 31.18 -0.37
CA GLN A 89 -0.44 32.00 0.49
C GLN A 89 0.19 31.15 1.61
N PRO A 90 1.38 31.50 2.11
CA PRO A 90 1.94 30.89 3.28
C PRO A 90 0.97 30.90 4.48
N PRO A 91 0.90 29.86 5.28
CA PRO A 91 1.74 28.65 5.27
C PRO A 91 1.16 27.49 4.44
N PHE A 92 0.20 27.75 3.54
CA PHE A 92 -0.52 26.73 2.77
C PHE A 92 0.03 26.52 1.35
N ASP A 93 1.07 27.26 0.98
CA ASP A 93 1.71 27.30 -0.34
C ASP A 93 2.57 26.05 -0.63
N ARG A 94 1.97 24.88 -0.44
CA ARG A 94 2.59 23.57 -0.67
C ARG A 94 1.57 22.59 -1.27
N ASN A 95 2.06 21.54 -1.91
CA ASN A 95 1.17 20.48 -2.40
C ASN A 95 0.66 19.59 -1.27
N PRO A 96 -0.53 18.97 -1.40
CA PRO A 96 -1.02 18.01 -0.42
C PRO A 96 -0.02 16.87 -0.17
N PRO A 97 0.30 16.54 1.11
CA PRO A 97 1.30 15.54 1.45
C PRO A 97 0.78 14.12 1.26
N VAL A 98 0.67 13.67 0.01
CA VAL A 98 0.19 12.34 -0.35
C VAL A 98 1.26 11.50 -1.01
N LEU A 99 1.39 10.23 -0.55
CA LEU A 99 2.20 9.19 -1.15
C LEU A 99 1.28 8.22 -1.89
N PHE A 100 1.40 8.14 -3.21
CA PHE A 100 0.78 7.11 -4.02
C PHE A 100 1.66 5.87 -4.00
N CYS A 101 1.26 4.85 -3.26
CA CYS A 101 2.01 3.63 -3.01
C CYS A 101 1.39 2.49 -3.83
N PHE A 102 2.00 2.16 -4.97
CA PHE A 102 1.54 1.07 -5.82
C PHE A 102 2.20 -0.23 -5.41
N THR A 103 1.39 -1.21 -4.98
CA THR A 103 1.82 -2.60 -4.84
C THR A 103 1.72 -3.25 -6.20
N ASN A 104 2.84 -3.21 -6.93
CA ASN A 104 2.94 -3.68 -8.31
C ASN A 104 3.34 -5.16 -8.33
N ASN A 105 2.36 -6.02 -8.45
CA ASN A 105 2.59 -7.47 -8.55
C ASN A 105 2.39 -8.02 -9.97
N PHE A 106 2.25 -7.12 -10.96
CA PHE A 106 2.10 -7.41 -12.39
C PHE A 106 0.81 -8.13 -12.77
N TYR A 107 -0.15 -8.28 -11.83
CA TYR A 107 -1.41 -8.97 -12.06
C TYR A 107 -2.61 -8.16 -11.57
N ALA A 108 -3.60 -8.00 -12.44
CA ALA A 108 -4.94 -7.56 -12.10
C ALA A 108 -5.79 -8.74 -11.56
N MET A 109 -7.10 -8.65 -11.65
CA MET A 109 -8.02 -9.65 -11.10
C MET A 109 -7.90 -11.02 -11.77
N GLY A 110 -7.68 -11.09 -13.06
CA GLY A 110 -7.64 -12.36 -13.81
C GLY A 110 -6.71 -12.34 -15.01
N GLY A 111 -5.73 -11.44 -15.03
CA GLY A 111 -4.77 -11.30 -16.12
C GLY A 111 -3.59 -10.42 -15.73
N GLN A 112 -2.65 -10.28 -16.64
CA GLN A 112 -1.47 -9.44 -16.47
C GLN A 112 -1.87 -7.97 -16.53
N THR A 113 -1.15 -7.10 -15.81
CA THR A 113 -1.36 -5.66 -15.93
C THR A 113 -0.58 -5.06 -17.08
N ARG A 114 0.69 -5.44 -17.21
CA ARG A 114 1.54 -4.93 -18.30
C ARG A 114 1.03 -5.40 -19.66
N GLY A 115 0.69 -4.43 -20.51
CA GLY A 115 0.16 -4.68 -21.86
C GLY A 115 -1.34 -4.97 -21.92
N GLU A 116 -2.02 -5.22 -20.80
CA GLU A 116 -3.48 -5.43 -20.75
C GLU A 116 -4.22 -4.22 -20.18
N THR A 117 -3.87 -3.82 -18.94
CA THR A 117 -4.48 -2.66 -18.27
C THR A 117 -3.51 -1.50 -18.07
N MET A 118 -2.24 -1.73 -18.29
CA MET A 118 -1.14 -0.80 -18.08
C MET A 118 -0.30 -0.69 -19.35
N ALA A 119 -0.25 0.51 -19.93
CA ALA A 119 0.46 0.79 -21.19
C ALA A 119 1.98 1.05 -21.01
N TRP A 120 2.47 1.10 -19.80
CA TRP A 120 3.88 1.35 -19.48
C TRP A 120 4.49 0.16 -18.73
N ASP A 121 5.79 0.10 -18.75
CA ASP A 121 6.60 -0.95 -18.15
C ASP A 121 6.90 -0.73 -16.65
N ARG A 122 6.92 0.53 -16.21
CA ARG A 122 7.17 0.93 -14.81
C ARG A 122 6.27 2.08 -14.40
N LEU A 123 5.61 1.95 -13.26
CA LEU A 123 4.70 2.97 -12.75
C LEU A 123 5.44 4.24 -12.30
N SER A 124 6.69 4.12 -11.86
CA SER A 124 7.51 5.30 -11.50
C SER A 124 7.70 6.27 -12.66
N ARG A 125 7.61 5.83 -13.93
CA ARG A 125 7.67 6.71 -15.11
C ARG A 125 6.49 7.67 -15.21
N ILE A 126 5.37 7.36 -14.60
CA ILE A 126 4.20 8.24 -14.53
C ILE A 126 4.59 9.58 -13.90
N GLY A 127 5.35 9.54 -12.81
CA GLY A 127 5.75 10.74 -12.09
C GLY A 127 6.46 11.75 -12.99
N ALA A 128 7.45 11.31 -13.76
CA ALA A 128 8.17 12.18 -14.69
C ALA A 128 7.29 12.68 -15.85
N GLY A 129 6.33 11.86 -16.29
CA GLY A 129 5.41 12.23 -17.38
C GLY A 129 4.34 13.23 -16.96
N MET A 130 3.93 13.21 -15.69
CA MET A 130 2.90 14.13 -15.19
C MET A 130 3.47 15.49 -14.78
N SER A 131 4.55 15.50 -14.02
CA SER A 131 5.14 16.74 -13.53
C SER A 131 6.58 16.51 -13.07
N PRO A 132 7.58 16.73 -13.93
CA PRO A 132 8.98 16.57 -13.57
C PRO A 132 9.32 17.37 -12.30
N GLY A 133 9.81 16.67 -11.27
CA GLY A 133 10.16 17.25 -9.97
C GLY A 133 9.00 17.41 -8.98
N GLN A 134 7.74 17.18 -9.40
CA GLN A 134 6.58 17.30 -8.50
C GLN A 134 5.98 15.96 -8.06
N LEU A 135 6.25 14.87 -8.78
CA LEU A 135 6.01 13.51 -8.32
C LEU A 135 7.36 12.84 -8.15
N HIS A 136 7.87 12.79 -6.95
CA HIS A 136 9.16 12.17 -6.60
C HIS A 136 9.09 10.64 -6.74
N ALA A 137 8.90 10.17 -7.97
CA ALA A 137 8.61 8.79 -8.28
C ALA A 137 9.85 7.90 -8.24
N GLU A 138 9.69 6.69 -7.71
CA GLU A 138 10.76 5.71 -7.55
C GLU A 138 10.19 4.29 -7.65
N THR A 139 10.94 3.37 -8.28
CA THR A 139 10.66 1.94 -8.23
C THR A 139 11.54 1.31 -7.15
N VAL A 140 10.95 0.47 -6.31
CA VAL A 140 11.63 -0.22 -5.21
C VAL A 140 11.33 -1.71 -5.23
N ASP A 141 12.31 -2.51 -4.87
CA ASP A 141 12.15 -3.96 -4.69
C ASP A 141 11.29 -4.26 -3.45
N GLY A 142 10.05 -4.64 -3.68
CA GLY A 142 9.08 -5.01 -2.64
C GLY A 142 9.40 -6.31 -1.90
N SER A 143 10.36 -7.10 -2.39
CA SER A 143 10.87 -8.28 -1.69
C SER A 143 11.93 -7.94 -0.63
N ASN A 144 12.38 -6.69 -0.58
CA ASN A 144 13.37 -6.20 0.38
C ASN A 144 12.73 -5.18 1.36
N PRO A 145 12.33 -5.60 2.58
CA PRO A 145 11.64 -4.72 3.53
C PRO A 145 12.47 -3.49 3.93
N LEU A 146 13.80 -3.60 3.98
CA LEU A 146 14.66 -2.45 4.30
C LEU A 146 14.68 -1.42 3.17
N ALA A 147 14.67 -1.86 1.91
CA ALA A 147 14.60 -0.96 0.77
C ALA A 147 13.26 -0.21 0.74
N VAL A 148 12.17 -0.90 1.04
CA VAL A 148 10.84 -0.28 1.13
C VAL A 148 10.78 0.72 2.28
N ALA A 149 11.29 0.36 3.47
CA ALA A 149 11.31 1.24 4.63
C ALA A 149 12.14 2.52 4.36
N ASP A 150 13.31 2.38 3.75
CA ASP A 150 14.14 3.53 3.34
C ASP A 150 13.41 4.42 2.33
N ALA A 151 12.84 3.83 1.28
CA ALA A 151 12.10 4.58 0.27
C ALA A 151 10.91 5.35 0.87
N VAL A 152 10.13 4.70 1.73
CA VAL A 152 9.00 5.35 2.41
C VAL A 152 9.48 6.50 3.30
N SER A 153 10.57 6.30 4.06
CA SER A 153 11.14 7.34 4.93
C SER A 153 11.58 8.56 4.14
N ARG A 154 12.31 8.37 3.04
CA ARG A 154 12.74 9.47 2.16
C ARG A 154 11.56 10.21 1.55
N LYS A 155 10.49 9.49 1.11
CA LYS A 155 9.29 10.14 0.59
C LYS A 155 8.53 10.89 1.68
N ALA A 156 8.48 10.36 2.90
CA ALA A 156 7.85 11.05 4.03
C ALA A 156 8.55 12.38 4.36
N GLU A 157 9.88 12.42 4.29
CA GLU A 157 10.67 13.66 4.47
C GLU A 157 10.33 14.70 3.41
N ILE A 158 10.33 14.31 2.14
CA ILE A 158 9.96 15.18 1.00
C ILE A 158 8.54 15.74 1.19
N LEU A 159 7.59 14.89 1.57
CA LEU A 159 6.19 15.31 1.76
C LEU A 159 6.04 16.27 2.94
N ARG A 160 6.75 16.05 4.05
CA ARG A 160 6.76 16.95 5.20
C ARG A 160 7.44 18.29 4.91
N ALA A 161 8.46 18.27 4.06
CA ALA A 161 9.07 19.49 3.54
C ALA A 161 8.13 20.30 2.62
N GLY A 162 6.99 19.72 2.20
CA GLY A 162 6.02 20.37 1.33
C GLY A 162 6.42 20.38 -0.15
N GLU A 163 7.33 19.50 -0.55
CA GLU A 163 7.89 19.48 -1.91
C GLU A 163 7.01 18.80 -2.97
N GLY A 164 5.83 18.36 -2.59
CA GLY A 164 4.83 17.87 -3.54
C GLY A 164 4.42 16.42 -3.29
N PRO A 165 3.53 15.86 -4.09
CA PRO A 165 3.17 14.46 -3.94
C PRO A 165 4.32 13.55 -4.34
N ALA A 166 4.30 12.31 -3.82
CA ALA A 166 5.28 11.29 -4.16
C ALA A 166 4.61 10.01 -4.64
N LEU A 167 5.36 9.21 -5.41
CA LEU A 167 4.90 7.91 -5.92
C LEU A 167 5.96 6.84 -5.63
N LEU A 168 5.54 5.71 -5.09
CA LEU A 168 6.34 4.49 -5.01
C LEU A 168 5.73 3.39 -5.87
N ASP A 169 6.53 2.83 -6.76
CA ASP A 169 6.26 1.63 -7.54
C ASP A 169 6.96 0.46 -6.85
N ILE A 170 6.23 -0.26 -5.97
CA ILE A 170 6.76 -1.35 -5.16
C ILE A 170 6.56 -2.66 -5.92
N GLU A 171 7.59 -3.09 -6.63
CA GLU A 171 7.57 -4.34 -7.38
C GLU A 171 7.64 -5.54 -6.43
N CYS A 172 6.62 -6.38 -6.44
CA CYS A 172 6.51 -7.56 -5.59
C CYS A 172 5.80 -8.70 -6.32
N TYR A 173 5.46 -9.79 -5.61
CA TYR A 173 4.70 -10.88 -6.18
C TYR A 173 3.48 -11.24 -5.32
N ARG A 174 2.37 -11.58 -5.96
CA ARG A 174 1.17 -12.10 -5.31
C ARG A 174 1.20 -13.62 -5.30
N TYR A 175 1.50 -14.24 -4.15
CA TYR A 175 1.68 -15.69 -4.02
C TYR A 175 0.38 -16.49 -4.14
N SER A 176 -0.74 -15.93 -3.70
CA SER A 176 -2.07 -16.54 -3.83
C SER A 176 -2.87 -15.92 -4.98
N GLY A 177 -4.03 -16.47 -5.28
CA GLY A 177 -4.97 -15.86 -6.22
C GLY A 177 -5.49 -14.50 -5.76
N HIS A 178 -6.12 -13.77 -6.67
CA HIS A 178 -6.74 -12.48 -6.37
C HIS A 178 -7.86 -12.62 -5.32
N SER A 179 -8.59 -13.73 -5.37
CA SER A 179 -9.65 -14.07 -4.41
C SER A 179 -9.57 -15.56 -4.07
N THR A 180 -10.38 -15.99 -3.10
CA THR A 180 -10.46 -17.40 -2.68
C THR A 180 -10.92 -18.35 -3.78
N THR A 181 -11.61 -17.83 -4.79
CA THR A 181 -12.12 -18.60 -5.94
C THR A 181 -11.23 -18.52 -7.19
N ASP A 182 -10.14 -17.73 -7.13
CA ASP A 182 -9.24 -17.57 -8.25
C ASP A 182 -8.37 -18.81 -8.46
N THR A 183 -8.51 -19.43 -9.64
CA THR A 183 -7.79 -20.65 -10.02
C THR A 183 -6.34 -20.43 -10.45
N ASN A 184 -5.93 -19.16 -10.58
CA ASN A 184 -4.60 -18.77 -11.11
C ASN A 184 -4.29 -19.26 -12.52
N ALA A 185 -5.30 -19.50 -13.37
CA ALA A 185 -5.13 -20.05 -14.71
C ALA A 185 -4.28 -19.16 -15.65
N TYR A 186 -4.12 -17.90 -15.32
CA TYR A 186 -3.32 -16.90 -16.05
C TYR A 186 -1.82 -16.90 -15.69
N ARG A 187 -1.39 -17.78 -14.76
CA ARG A 187 0.02 -17.90 -14.31
C ARG A 187 0.50 -19.34 -14.45
N SER A 188 1.77 -19.52 -14.84
CA SER A 188 2.37 -20.85 -14.87
C SER A 188 2.75 -21.34 -13.47
N ARG A 189 2.75 -22.67 -13.29
CA ARG A 189 3.22 -23.26 -12.03
C ARG A 189 4.72 -23.04 -11.81
N ASP A 190 5.49 -22.97 -12.88
CA ASP A 190 6.93 -22.76 -12.79
C ASP A 190 7.27 -21.34 -12.37
N GLU A 191 6.52 -20.36 -12.86
CA GLU A 191 6.61 -18.98 -12.39
C GLU A 191 6.32 -18.88 -10.87
N MET A 192 5.20 -19.46 -10.43
CA MET A 192 4.83 -19.43 -9.01
C MET A 192 5.90 -20.09 -8.13
N LYS A 193 6.49 -21.21 -8.56
CA LYS A 193 7.58 -21.86 -7.82
C LYS A 193 8.85 -21.02 -7.81
N ALA A 194 9.19 -20.38 -8.92
CA ALA A 194 10.35 -19.50 -9.00
C ALA A 194 10.22 -18.33 -8.00
N TRP A 195 9.03 -17.73 -7.91
CA TRP A 195 8.78 -16.67 -6.95
C TRP A 195 8.74 -17.17 -5.49
N GLN A 196 8.21 -18.35 -5.22
CA GLN A 196 8.26 -18.98 -3.89
C GLN A 196 9.69 -19.14 -3.37
N ALA A 197 10.65 -19.45 -4.25
CA ALA A 197 12.06 -19.49 -3.87
C ALA A 197 12.64 -18.12 -3.51
N HIS A 198 11.90 -17.04 -3.80
CA HIS A 198 12.27 -15.66 -3.49
C HIS A 198 11.36 -15.04 -2.42
N ASP A 199 10.73 -15.87 -1.57
CA ASP A 199 9.88 -15.40 -0.49
C ASP A 199 10.60 -14.35 0.38
N PRO A 200 10.05 -13.12 0.52
CA PRO A 200 10.71 -12.04 1.23
C PRO A 200 10.88 -12.32 2.73
N ILE A 201 9.96 -13.06 3.35
CA ILE A 201 10.02 -13.39 4.78
C ILE A 201 11.20 -14.33 5.04
N THR A 202 11.27 -15.43 4.27
CA THR A 202 12.36 -16.41 4.38
C THR A 202 13.72 -15.76 4.10
N ARG A 203 13.84 -15.02 3.01
CA ARG A 203 15.09 -14.34 2.63
C ARG A 203 15.52 -13.30 3.65
N PHE A 204 14.59 -12.55 4.22
CA PHE A 204 14.92 -11.55 5.22
C PHE A 204 15.34 -12.19 6.55
N ARG A 205 14.64 -13.27 6.96
CA ARG A 205 15.05 -14.12 8.08
C ARG A 205 16.50 -14.59 7.92
N ASP A 206 16.80 -15.22 6.80
CA ASP A 206 18.14 -15.76 6.54
C ASP A 206 19.20 -14.65 6.57
N ARG A 207 18.91 -13.50 5.96
CA ARG A 207 19.81 -12.33 5.99
C ARG A 207 20.08 -11.82 7.41
N LEU A 208 19.07 -11.81 8.29
CA LEU A 208 19.24 -11.37 9.67
C LEU A 208 20.08 -12.38 10.48
N VAL A 209 19.87 -13.67 10.24
CA VAL A 209 20.63 -14.76 10.90
C VAL A 209 22.08 -14.77 10.41
N ASP A 210 22.31 -14.76 9.10
CA ASP A 210 23.63 -14.75 8.50
C ASP A 210 24.43 -13.49 8.87
N GLY A 211 23.74 -12.36 9.04
CA GLY A 211 24.32 -11.11 9.51
C GLY A 211 24.56 -11.03 11.02
N GLY A 212 24.18 -12.08 11.77
CA GLY A 212 24.35 -12.13 13.22
C GLY A 212 23.48 -11.13 14.00
N VAL A 213 22.40 -10.62 13.39
CA VAL A 213 21.46 -9.70 14.01
C VAL A 213 20.54 -10.42 14.98
N ILE A 214 20.09 -11.61 14.59
CA ILE A 214 19.31 -12.53 15.43
C ILE A 214 19.82 -13.96 15.22
N THR A 215 19.53 -14.85 16.17
CA THR A 215 19.74 -16.30 16.01
C THR A 215 18.58 -16.95 15.25
N ALA A 216 18.80 -18.14 14.71
CA ALA A 216 17.73 -18.92 14.10
C ALA A 216 16.59 -19.23 15.09
N GLY A 217 16.95 -19.53 16.36
CA GLY A 217 15.96 -19.79 17.42
C GLY A 217 15.09 -18.58 17.71
N GLU A 218 15.67 -17.38 17.82
CA GLU A 218 14.89 -16.14 18.00
C GLU A 218 13.95 -15.86 16.82
N ALA A 219 14.38 -16.15 15.58
CA ALA A 219 13.53 -16.02 14.41
C ALA A 219 12.34 -17.00 14.46
N ASP A 220 12.56 -18.24 14.86
CA ASP A 220 11.50 -19.25 14.99
C ASP A 220 10.52 -18.88 16.12
N GLU A 221 11.01 -18.40 17.27
CA GLU A 221 10.18 -17.89 18.36
C GLU A 221 9.27 -16.71 17.91
N MET A 222 9.78 -15.79 17.07
CA MET A 222 8.98 -14.70 16.51
C MET A 222 7.80 -15.22 15.66
N VAL A 223 8.03 -16.25 14.85
CA VAL A 223 6.98 -16.87 14.02
C VAL A 223 5.93 -17.56 14.91
N GLU A 224 6.38 -18.32 15.92
CA GLU A 224 5.49 -18.99 16.86
C GLU A 224 4.65 -17.97 17.66
N LEU A 225 5.27 -16.90 18.14
CA LEU A 225 4.58 -15.85 18.87
C LEU A 225 3.52 -15.16 18.01
N ALA A 226 3.84 -14.82 16.75
CA ALA A 226 2.90 -14.23 15.82
C ALA A 226 1.70 -15.16 15.56
N GLY A 227 1.97 -16.46 15.36
CA GLY A 227 0.93 -17.48 15.20
C GLY A 227 0.03 -17.60 16.43
N ALA A 228 0.62 -17.67 17.61
CA ALA A 228 -0.12 -17.76 18.87
C ALA A 228 -1.00 -16.52 19.14
N GLN A 229 -0.51 -15.32 18.81
CA GLN A 229 -1.29 -14.08 18.93
C GLN A 229 -2.51 -14.08 18.00
N ILE A 230 -2.33 -14.45 16.74
CA ILE A 230 -3.43 -14.55 15.78
C ILE A 230 -4.45 -15.59 16.22
N GLU A 231 -4.00 -16.76 16.68
CA GLU A 231 -4.89 -17.80 17.17
C GLU A 231 -5.69 -17.35 18.41
N ALA A 232 -5.03 -16.71 19.37
CA ALA A 232 -5.68 -16.20 20.58
C ALA A 232 -6.79 -15.18 20.24
N VAL A 233 -6.49 -14.20 19.36
CA VAL A 233 -7.48 -13.22 18.92
C VAL A 233 -8.59 -13.88 18.11
N THR A 234 -8.28 -14.87 17.27
CA THR A 234 -9.29 -15.61 16.49
C THR A 234 -10.24 -16.37 17.41
N ARG A 235 -9.75 -17.03 18.43
CA ARG A 235 -10.59 -17.73 19.42
C ARG A 235 -11.61 -16.80 20.07
N VAL A 236 -11.15 -15.60 20.50
CA VAL A 236 -12.06 -14.60 21.08
C VAL A 236 -13.12 -14.16 20.06
N VAL A 237 -12.73 -13.90 18.82
CA VAL A 237 -13.63 -13.39 17.79
C VAL A 237 -14.68 -14.43 17.34
N VAL A 238 -14.31 -15.73 17.33
CA VAL A 238 -15.25 -16.79 16.90
C VAL A 238 -16.12 -17.30 18.04
N ASP A 239 -15.87 -16.90 19.28
CA ASP A 239 -16.73 -17.23 20.40
C ASP A 239 -18.15 -16.71 20.16
N ARG A 240 -19.13 -17.60 20.30
CA ARG A 240 -20.54 -17.28 20.06
C ARG A 240 -21.20 -16.45 21.16
N GLN A 241 -20.49 -16.28 22.29
CA GLN A 241 -20.98 -15.49 23.43
C GLN A 241 -20.58 -14.00 23.33
N LEU A 242 -19.78 -13.64 22.34
CA LEU A 242 -19.39 -12.29 21.97
C LEU A 242 -20.10 -11.90 20.66
#